data_79689b0579e41e1cfe986077b7419883
#
_entry.id   79689b0579e41e1cfe986077b7419883
#
_cell.length_a   1.000
_cell.length_b   1.000
_cell.length_c   1.000
_cell.angle_alpha   90.00
_cell.angle_beta   90.00
_cell.angle_gamma   90.00
#
_symmetry.space_group_name_H-M   'P 1'
#
loop_
_entity.id
_entity.type
_entity.pdbx_description
1 polymer ?
#
loop_
_entity_poly.entity_id
_entity_poly.type
_entity_poly.pdbx_seq_one_letter_code
_entity_poly.pdbx_strand_id
1 'polypeptide(L)'
;MDNGDLTSYVQAASGFQTVTVSGTNGYIYIQKMITIRAGSASTVAIINTSTGLDLMEISDLSCNGPSGTACIRACNLSPDLGPFDVALENRGNSYRTFTNVRFQEVTPFSSFASGWYSIY
;
A
#
# COMPACT_ATOMS: atom_id res chain seq x y z
N MET A 1 -7.47 4.94 -15.32
CA MET A 1 -7.00 4.10 -14.20
C MET A 1 -8.21 3.51 -13.50
N ASP A 2 -8.26 2.21 -13.44
CA ASP A 2 -9.39 1.49 -12.86
C ASP A 2 -9.06 0.99 -11.47
N ASN A 3 -10.08 0.52 -10.76
CA ASN A 3 -9.89 -0.05 -9.43
C ASN A 3 -8.94 -1.26 -9.50
N GLY A 4 -7.95 -1.25 -8.65
CA GLY A 4 -6.91 -2.28 -8.61
C GLY A 4 -5.70 -2.00 -9.51
N ASP A 5 -5.74 -0.95 -10.31
CA ASP A 5 -4.61 -0.59 -11.15
C ASP A 5 -3.45 -0.03 -10.33
N LEU A 6 -2.25 -0.37 -10.77
CA LEU A 6 -1.00 0.13 -10.20
C LEU A 6 -0.15 0.73 -11.31
N THR A 7 0.29 1.95 -11.13
CA THR A 7 1.15 2.61 -12.13
C THR A 7 2.62 2.26 -11.93
N SER A 8 3.42 2.54 -12.94
CA SER A 8 4.87 2.55 -12.78
C SER A 8 5.30 3.76 -11.95
N TYR A 9 6.47 3.67 -11.34
CA TYR A 9 7.04 4.83 -10.65
C TYR A 9 7.36 5.94 -11.64
N VAL A 10 7.10 7.17 -11.22
CA VAL A 10 7.52 8.37 -11.93
C VAL A 10 8.39 9.21 -11.00
N GLN A 11 9.31 9.97 -11.59
CA GLN A 11 10.13 10.88 -10.81
C GLN A 11 9.38 12.18 -10.57
N ALA A 12 9.54 12.72 -9.36
CA ALA A 12 8.97 14.00 -8.97
C ALA A 12 10.02 14.82 -8.23
N ALA A 13 9.90 16.13 -8.31
CA ALA A 13 10.76 17.02 -7.54
C ALA A 13 10.49 16.83 -6.05
N SER A 14 11.55 16.90 -5.24
CA SER A 14 11.40 16.87 -3.77
C SER A 14 10.71 18.14 -3.27
N GLY A 15 10.10 18.04 -2.10
CA GLY A 15 9.40 19.13 -1.44
C GLY A 15 7.88 18.90 -1.41
N PHE A 16 7.14 19.99 -1.25
CA PHE A 16 5.68 19.93 -1.25
C PHE A 16 5.16 19.84 -2.67
N GLN A 17 4.35 18.82 -2.92
CA GLN A 17 3.72 18.62 -4.22
C GLN A 17 2.21 18.47 -4.03
N THR A 18 1.45 19.03 -4.93
CA THR A 18 0.00 18.85 -4.94
C THR A 18 -0.37 17.69 -5.83
N VAL A 19 -1.05 16.71 -5.27
CA VAL A 19 -1.59 15.57 -6.02
C VAL A 19 -3.05 15.86 -6.33
N THR A 20 -3.38 15.84 -7.60
CA THR A 20 -4.75 16.05 -8.09
C THR A 20 -5.27 14.78 -8.71
N VAL A 21 -6.45 14.33 -8.26
CA VAL A 21 -7.16 13.20 -8.87
C VAL A 21 -8.34 13.78 -9.62
N SER A 22 -8.34 13.60 -10.94
CA SER A 22 -9.39 14.12 -11.82
C SER A 22 -9.93 13.03 -12.71
N GLY A 23 -11.21 13.17 -13.09
CA GLY A 23 -11.81 12.31 -14.08
C GLY A 23 -11.39 12.71 -15.50
N THR A 24 -11.65 11.81 -16.45
CA THR A 24 -11.38 12.08 -17.87
C THR A 24 -12.17 13.24 -18.43
N ASN A 25 -13.25 13.64 -17.74
CA ASN A 25 -14.07 14.82 -18.09
C ASN A 25 -13.53 16.12 -17.48
N GLY A 26 -12.39 16.07 -16.78
CA GLY A 26 -11.78 17.24 -16.15
C GLY A 26 -12.30 17.56 -14.75
N TYR A 27 -13.25 16.80 -14.23
CA TYR A 27 -13.75 17.01 -12.88
C TYR A 27 -12.68 16.62 -11.86
N ILE A 28 -12.42 17.50 -10.89
CA ILE A 28 -11.42 17.26 -9.85
C ILE A 28 -12.12 16.61 -8.65
N TYR A 29 -11.71 15.37 -8.32
CA TYR A 29 -12.25 14.64 -7.18
C TYR A 29 -11.49 14.92 -5.88
N ILE A 30 -10.16 15.02 -5.98
CA ILE A 30 -9.28 15.22 -4.82
C ILE A 30 -8.14 16.13 -5.25
N GLN A 31 -7.77 17.03 -4.34
CA GLN A 31 -6.56 17.80 -4.48
C GLN A 31 -5.91 17.89 -3.10
N LYS A 32 -4.73 17.32 -2.96
CA LYS A 32 -4.07 17.20 -1.67
C LYS A 32 -2.57 17.43 -1.80
N MET A 33 -2.02 18.16 -0.85
CA MET A 33 -0.58 18.41 -0.79
C MET A 33 0.11 17.27 -0.04
N ILE A 34 1.17 16.74 -0.63
CA ILE A 34 2.03 15.74 0.00
C ILE A 34 3.47 16.23 0.01
N THR A 35 4.26 15.67 0.92
CA THR A 35 5.70 15.97 0.99
C THR A 35 6.48 14.82 0.40
N ILE A 36 7.33 15.13 -0.58
CA ILE A 36 8.22 14.17 -1.21
C ILE A 36 9.64 14.44 -0.75
N ARG A 37 10.27 13.45 -0.13
CA ARG A 37 11.66 13.55 0.32
C ARG A 37 12.60 13.11 -0.79
N ALA A 38 13.71 13.81 -0.94
CA ALA A 38 14.75 13.42 -1.89
C ALA A 38 15.25 12.01 -1.61
N GLY A 39 15.40 11.20 -2.65
CA GLY A 39 15.88 9.83 -2.55
C GLY A 39 14.86 8.83 -2.00
N SER A 40 13.63 9.25 -1.74
CA SER A 40 12.57 8.35 -1.27
C SER A 40 11.69 7.86 -2.42
N ALA A 41 10.96 6.78 -2.17
CA ALA A 41 9.91 6.30 -3.05
C ALA A 41 8.64 6.12 -2.22
N SER A 42 7.51 6.47 -2.81
CA SER A 42 6.21 6.36 -2.14
C SER A 42 5.15 5.91 -3.14
N THR A 43 4.15 5.23 -2.62
CA THR A 43 2.93 4.89 -3.33
C THR A 43 1.79 5.75 -2.79
N VAL A 44 1.03 6.36 -3.66
CA VAL A 44 -0.17 7.11 -3.28
C VAL A 44 -1.38 6.28 -3.65
N ALA A 45 -2.15 5.86 -2.64
CA ALA A 45 -3.35 5.07 -2.84
C ALA A 45 -4.59 5.96 -2.81
N ILE A 46 -5.47 5.76 -3.77
CA ILE A 46 -6.79 6.40 -3.79
C ILE A 46 -7.74 5.50 -3.04
N ILE A 47 -8.31 5.99 -1.96
CA ILE A 47 -9.20 5.23 -1.10
C ILE A 47 -10.55 5.91 -1.00
N ASN A 48 -11.57 5.12 -0.73
CA ASN A 48 -12.91 5.61 -0.49
C ASN A 48 -13.19 5.58 1.01
N THR A 49 -13.52 6.75 1.57
CA THR A 49 -13.82 6.88 3.00
C THR A 49 -15.29 7.21 3.19
N SER A 50 -15.74 7.25 4.43
CA SER A 50 -17.13 7.63 4.76
C SER A 50 -17.47 9.07 4.33
N THR A 51 -16.46 9.91 4.15
CA THR A 51 -16.63 11.31 3.72
C THR A 51 -16.30 11.53 2.24
N GLY A 52 -15.99 10.47 1.49
CA GLY A 52 -15.66 10.51 0.07
C GLY A 52 -14.27 9.99 -0.23
N LEU A 53 -13.75 10.29 -1.41
CA LEU A 53 -12.42 9.88 -1.83
C LEU A 53 -11.33 10.62 -1.06
N ASP A 54 -10.26 9.92 -0.74
CA ASP A 54 -9.08 10.50 -0.11
C ASP A 54 -7.82 9.83 -0.66
N LEU A 55 -6.68 10.39 -0.31
CA LEU A 55 -5.37 9.85 -0.67
C LEU A 55 -4.66 9.36 0.58
N MET A 56 -4.00 8.22 0.44
CA MET A 56 -3.15 7.66 1.47
C MET A 56 -1.75 7.48 0.90
N GLU A 57 -0.75 8.06 1.56
CA GLU A 57 0.64 7.90 1.17
C GLU A 57 1.25 6.71 1.90
N ILE A 58 1.89 5.83 1.15
CA ILE A 58 2.58 4.67 1.67
C ILE A 58 4.06 4.81 1.32
N SER A 59 4.91 4.94 2.32
CA SER A 59 6.35 4.99 2.09
C SER A 59 6.87 3.62 1.67
N ASP A 60 7.54 3.56 0.53
CA ASP A 60 8.10 2.31 0.01
C ASP A 60 9.49 2.14 0.60
N LEU A 61 9.53 1.59 1.81
CA LEU A 61 10.76 1.33 2.54
C LEU A 61 11.43 0.09 2.01
N SER A 62 12.76 0.10 1.94
CA SER A 62 13.51 -1.10 1.67
C SER A 62 13.56 -1.98 2.93
N CYS A 63 13.56 -3.29 2.73
CA CYS A 63 13.70 -4.26 3.80
C CYS A 63 14.94 -5.11 3.54
N ASN A 64 15.86 -5.14 4.51
CA ASN A 64 17.08 -5.91 4.42
C ASN A 64 16.95 -7.16 5.31
N GLY A 65 16.49 -8.25 4.71
CA GLY A 65 16.45 -9.55 5.39
C GLY A 65 17.67 -10.39 5.10
N PRO A 66 17.82 -11.53 5.79
CA PRO A 66 18.87 -12.49 5.48
C PRO A 66 18.78 -12.98 4.03
N SER A 67 19.90 -13.45 3.48
CA SER A 67 19.92 -14.04 2.15
C SER A 67 18.92 -15.18 2.03
N GLY A 68 18.20 -15.24 0.92
CA GLY A 68 17.18 -16.26 0.68
C GLY A 68 15.82 -15.95 1.32
N THR A 69 15.64 -14.76 1.87
CA THR A 69 14.36 -14.33 2.42
C THR A 69 13.77 -13.16 1.63
N ALA A 70 12.46 -12.97 1.76
CA ALA A 70 11.74 -11.85 1.22
C ALA A 70 10.95 -11.15 2.34
N CYS A 71 10.70 -9.87 2.19
CA CYS A 71 9.93 -9.10 3.13
C CYS A 71 8.56 -8.78 2.56
N ILE A 72 7.54 -8.92 3.39
CA ILE A 72 6.15 -8.65 3.03
C ILE A 72 5.52 -7.81 4.13
N ARG A 73 4.68 -6.90 3.77
CA ARG A 73 3.78 -6.20 4.69
C ARG A 73 2.39 -6.12 4.08
N ALA A 74 1.40 -5.88 4.92
CA ALA A 74 0.00 -5.80 4.50
C ALA A 74 -0.55 -4.41 4.77
N CYS A 75 -1.54 -4.03 3.95
CA CYS A 75 -2.27 -2.79 4.13
C CYS A 75 -3.75 -3.04 3.85
N ASN A 76 -4.62 -2.52 4.69
CA ASN A 76 -6.06 -2.60 4.49
C ASN A 76 -6.56 -1.31 3.83
N LEU A 77 -6.95 -1.40 2.58
CA LEU A 77 -7.47 -0.26 1.81
C LEU A 77 -9.00 -0.29 1.66
N SER A 78 -9.68 -1.22 2.33
CA SER A 78 -11.14 -1.35 2.24
C SER A 78 -11.82 -0.71 3.45
N PRO A 79 -12.62 0.34 3.25
CA PRO A 79 -13.32 0.99 4.37
C PRO A 79 -14.47 0.16 4.91
N ASP A 80 -15.04 -0.74 4.08
CA ASP A 80 -16.23 -1.51 4.42
C ASP A 80 -15.89 -2.85 5.07
N LEU A 81 -14.68 -3.33 4.87
CA LEU A 81 -14.19 -4.54 5.49
C LEU A 81 -13.59 -4.18 6.85
N GLY A 82 -14.10 -4.75 7.91
CA GLY A 82 -13.53 -4.55 9.25
C GLY A 82 -12.08 -5.02 9.32
N PRO A 83 -11.46 -4.96 10.50
CA PRO A 83 -10.10 -5.47 10.66
C PRO A 83 -10.01 -6.92 10.17
N PHE A 84 -8.93 -7.27 9.49
CA PHE A 84 -8.74 -8.61 8.95
C PHE A 84 -7.38 -9.19 9.32
N ASP A 85 -7.29 -10.50 9.17
CA ASP A 85 -6.03 -11.22 9.30
C ASP A 85 -5.58 -11.66 7.92
N VAL A 86 -4.27 -11.66 7.71
CA VAL A 86 -3.65 -12.19 6.49
C VAL A 86 -2.77 -13.38 6.87
N ALA A 87 -3.01 -14.51 6.23
CA ALA A 87 -2.20 -15.70 6.42
C ALA A 87 -1.48 -16.05 5.12
N LEU A 88 -0.25 -16.52 5.26
CA LEU A 88 0.54 -17.07 4.16
C LEU A 88 0.62 -18.58 4.34
N GLU A 89 0.45 -19.33 3.27
CA GLU A 89 0.55 -20.78 3.29
C GLU A 89 1.59 -21.26 2.29
N ASN A 90 2.43 -22.17 2.75
CA ASN A 90 3.45 -22.83 1.94
C ASN A 90 3.51 -24.31 2.32
N ARG A 91 3.29 -25.19 1.35
CA ARG A 91 3.40 -26.65 1.52
C ARG A 91 2.55 -27.19 2.67
N GLY A 92 1.32 -26.69 2.81
CA GLY A 92 0.40 -27.10 3.86
C GLY A 92 0.65 -26.50 5.22
N ASN A 93 1.71 -25.72 5.40
CA ASN A 93 1.95 -24.96 6.61
C ASN A 93 1.34 -23.56 6.47
N SER A 94 0.50 -23.18 7.44
CA SER A 94 -0.16 -21.88 7.45
C SER A 94 0.49 -20.99 8.50
N TYR A 95 0.85 -19.79 8.10
CA TYR A 95 1.44 -18.78 8.97
C TYR A 95 0.51 -17.58 9.05
N ARG A 96 -0.13 -17.37 10.19
CA ARG A 96 -0.91 -16.16 10.42
C ARG A 96 0.07 -15.02 10.69
N THR A 97 0.26 -14.19 9.70
CA THR A 97 1.35 -13.23 9.69
C THR A 97 0.94 -11.86 10.17
N PHE A 98 -0.20 -11.39 9.69
CA PHE A 98 -0.69 -10.06 10.03
C PHE A 98 -2.08 -10.20 10.62
N THR A 99 -2.28 -9.68 11.82
CA THR A 99 -3.54 -9.81 12.52
C THR A 99 -4.15 -8.45 12.79
N ASN A 100 -5.47 -8.40 12.73
CA ASN A 100 -6.25 -7.21 13.09
C ASN A 100 -5.78 -5.98 12.31
N VAL A 101 -5.58 -6.13 11.00
CA VAL A 101 -5.16 -5.03 10.14
C VAL A 101 -6.35 -4.12 9.87
N ARG A 102 -6.31 -2.92 10.41
CA ARG A 102 -7.39 -1.95 10.34
C ARG A 102 -7.34 -1.16 9.04
N PHE A 103 -8.45 -0.54 8.70
CA PHE A 103 -8.51 0.35 7.52
C PHE A 103 -7.42 1.42 7.60
N GLN A 104 -6.68 1.58 6.50
CA GLN A 104 -5.55 2.50 6.33
C GLN A 104 -4.29 2.11 7.12
N GLU A 105 -4.31 0.99 7.82
CA GLU A 105 -3.11 0.52 8.50
C GLU A 105 -2.15 -0.13 7.52
N VAL A 106 -0.86 0.19 7.65
CA VAL A 106 0.24 -0.49 6.95
C VAL A 106 1.08 -1.18 8.02
N THR A 107 1.16 -2.50 7.94
CA THR A 107 1.89 -3.28 8.94
C THR A 107 3.40 -3.11 8.79
N PRO A 108 4.18 -3.42 9.85
CA PRO A 108 5.62 -3.61 9.68
C PRO A 108 5.91 -4.75 8.71
N PHE A 109 7.10 -4.76 8.15
CA PHE A 109 7.56 -5.88 7.32
C PHE A 109 7.79 -7.12 8.14
N SER A 110 7.47 -8.27 7.57
CA SER A 110 7.83 -9.59 8.10
C SER A 110 8.65 -10.34 7.05
N SER A 111 9.64 -11.09 7.50
CA SER A 111 10.54 -11.83 6.63
C SER A 111 10.11 -13.29 6.51
N PHE A 112 10.18 -13.81 5.29
CA PHE A 112 9.84 -15.20 4.97
C PHE A 112 10.89 -15.79 4.05
N ALA A 113 11.05 -17.10 4.11
CA ALA A 113 11.86 -17.80 3.12
C ALA A 113 11.29 -17.56 1.73
N SER A 114 12.17 -17.35 0.74
CA SER A 114 11.73 -17.18 -0.64
C SER A 114 10.99 -18.42 -1.13
N GLY A 115 9.96 -18.25 -1.91
CA GLY A 115 9.20 -19.37 -2.47
C GLY A 115 7.79 -18.98 -2.87
N TRP A 116 7.00 -19.98 -3.14
CA TRP A 116 5.61 -19.82 -3.50
C TRP A 116 4.72 -19.90 -2.27
N TYR A 117 3.83 -18.94 -2.11
CA TYR A 117 2.88 -18.87 -1.00
C TYR A 117 1.48 -18.62 -1.53
N SER A 118 0.50 -19.20 -0.87
CA SER A 118 -0.90 -18.81 -1.01
C SER A 118 -1.23 -17.77 0.06
N ILE A 119 -2.01 -16.77 -0.31
CA ILE A 119 -2.42 -15.69 0.59
C ILE A 119 -3.90 -15.84 0.90
N TYR A 120 -4.23 -15.80 2.15
CA TYR A 120 -5.62 -15.91 2.63
C TYR A 120 -6.05 -14.65 3.36
#